data_236581449ddb8369e3a89d7f6b79ee97
#
_entry.id   236581449ddb8369e3a89d7f6b79ee97
#
_cell.length_a   1.000
_cell.length_b   1.000
_cell.length_c   1.000
_cell.angle_alpha   90.00
_cell.angle_beta   90.00
_cell.angle_gamma   90.00
#
_symmetry.space_group_name_H-M   'P 1'
#
loop_
_entity.id
_entity.type
_entity.pdbx_description
1 polymer ?
#
loop_
_entity_poly.entity_id
_entity_poly.type
_entity_poly.pdbx_seq_one_letter_code
_entity_poly.pdbx_strand_id
1 'polypeptide(L)'
;TACGVVEKCRQKITGCSNTGNISVTNKGGKKSTTGATIAGVFSSSGKAASRCYNTGNISYKGACTDYSLDKAIRVEGVGTGYGTSECYNTGKITVKLTSGTACVGGVSYVGTKLKNCYNTGAVSLTGNGQIGGIAAEFYDGYSNYNTGKISGKGKTIYKGEIAGNAGYSYLDGVTVYDNYYTGSGKKSGSESTSWKPYQSKAKKVSSITFGNCSKLSSKYWTYSNKHKRLILKNNKEA
;
A
#
# COMPACT_ATOMS: atom_id res chain seq x y z
N THR A 1 10.43 4.76 13.94
CA THR A 1 9.61 5.31 12.85
C THR A 1 10.45 6.22 11.97
N ALA A 2 10.22 6.22 10.65
CA ALA A 2 10.78 7.17 9.71
C ALA A 2 9.69 7.58 8.71
N CYS A 3 9.42 8.88 8.57
CA CYS A 3 8.36 9.39 7.69
C CYS A 3 8.84 10.63 6.96
N GLY A 4 8.32 10.81 5.74
CA GLY A 4 8.70 11.97 4.92
C GLY A 4 8.16 13.30 5.45
N VAL A 5 7.00 13.29 6.13
CA VAL A 5 6.35 14.52 6.60
C VAL A 5 6.00 14.45 8.09
N VAL A 6 5.20 13.47 8.53
CA VAL A 6 4.74 13.42 9.93
C VAL A 6 4.62 11.99 10.45
N GLU A 7 5.06 11.75 11.68
CA GLU A 7 4.95 10.42 12.28
C GLU A 7 3.50 10.10 12.66
N LYS A 8 2.89 10.91 13.49
CA LYS A 8 1.50 10.71 13.94
C LYS A 8 0.71 12.00 13.85
N CYS A 9 -0.50 11.91 13.33
CA CYS A 9 -1.43 13.02 13.31
C CYS A 9 -2.77 12.60 13.88
N ARG A 10 -3.28 13.34 14.85
CA ARG A 10 -4.61 13.11 15.44
C ARG A 10 -5.73 13.77 14.64
N GLN A 11 -5.37 14.63 13.69
CA GLN A 11 -6.29 15.35 12.84
C GLN A 11 -6.24 14.85 11.40
N LYS A 12 -7.10 15.39 10.55
CA LYS A 12 -7.12 15.10 9.12
C LYS A 12 -5.81 15.57 8.46
N ILE A 13 -5.23 14.71 7.62
CA ILE A 13 -4.08 15.04 6.78
C ILE A 13 -4.56 15.26 5.35
N THR A 14 -4.21 16.39 4.75
CA THR A 14 -4.64 16.70 3.38
C THR A 14 -3.56 17.40 2.61
N GLY A 15 -3.31 16.96 1.36
CA GLY A 15 -2.42 17.64 0.41
C GLY A 15 -0.93 17.57 0.78
N CYS A 16 -0.52 16.59 1.59
CA CYS A 16 0.88 16.43 1.98
C CYS A 16 1.63 15.54 0.99
N SER A 17 2.89 15.85 0.73
CA SER A 17 3.70 15.06 -0.19
C SER A 17 5.13 14.88 0.28
N ASN A 18 5.72 13.78 -0.15
CA ASN A 18 7.16 13.54 -0.07
C ASN A 18 7.72 13.25 -1.46
N THR A 19 8.76 13.99 -1.83
CA THR A 19 9.52 13.78 -3.06
C THR A 19 10.95 13.30 -2.81
N GLY A 20 11.39 13.39 -1.54
CA GLY A 20 12.71 12.94 -1.11
C GLY A 20 12.78 11.44 -0.85
N ASN A 21 13.96 10.86 -1.02
CA ASN A 21 14.19 9.47 -0.71
C ASN A 21 14.26 9.22 0.81
N ILE A 22 13.70 8.09 1.26
CA ILE A 22 13.79 7.62 2.65
C ILE A 22 14.59 6.33 2.65
N SER A 23 15.72 6.31 3.36
CA SER A 23 16.55 5.12 3.50
C SER A 23 16.79 4.82 4.97
N VAL A 24 16.38 3.62 5.39
CA VAL A 24 16.54 3.14 6.76
C VAL A 24 17.36 1.86 6.75
N THR A 25 18.46 1.88 7.50
CA THR A 25 19.28 0.69 7.72
C THR A 25 19.33 0.39 9.22
N ASN A 26 18.82 -0.78 9.59
CA ASN A 26 18.97 -1.31 10.93
C ASN A 26 20.18 -2.24 10.95
N LYS A 27 21.28 -1.79 11.55
CA LYS A 27 22.54 -2.54 11.61
C LYS A 27 22.48 -3.75 12.55
N GLY A 28 21.38 -3.94 13.25
CA GLY A 28 21.12 -5.12 14.08
C GLY A 28 22.00 -5.15 15.35
N GLY A 29 21.37 -5.13 16.48
CA GLY A 29 21.93 -5.63 17.74
C GLY A 29 21.00 -6.73 18.24
N LYS A 30 21.45 -7.58 19.15
CA LYS A 30 20.65 -8.65 19.76
C LYS A 30 19.39 -8.16 20.52
N LYS A 31 19.18 -6.85 20.61
CA LYS A 31 17.97 -6.23 21.14
C LYS A 31 17.14 -5.65 20.00
N SER A 32 16.15 -6.35 19.68
CA SER A 32 15.06 -6.21 18.77
C SER A 32 14.48 -4.82 18.60
N THR A 33 14.29 -4.41 17.39
CA THR A 33 13.28 -3.45 17.03
C THR A 33 11.95 -4.16 16.79
N THR A 34 11.06 -4.09 17.75
CA THR A 34 9.65 -4.39 17.54
C THR A 34 9.06 -3.31 16.62
N GLY A 35 8.45 -3.71 15.52
CA GLY A 35 7.52 -2.90 14.74
C GLY A 35 7.98 -1.50 14.31
N ALA A 36 9.03 -1.38 13.49
CA ALA A 36 9.33 -0.07 12.88
C ALA A 36 8.35 0.23 11.74
N THR A 37 7.88 1.48 11.66
CA THR A 37 7.08 1.97 10.54
C THR A 37 7.91 2.94 9.71
N ILE A 38 7.92 2.73 8.40
CA ILE A 38 8.58 3.59 7.41
C ILE A 38 7.49 3.99 6.39
N ALA A 39 7.20 5.28 6.29
CA ALA A 39 6.14 5.79 5.44
C ALA A 39 6.61 6.95 4.57
N GLY A 40 6.14 7.01 3.34
CA GLY A 40 6.47 8.10 2.43
C GLY A 40 6.02 9.45 2.96
N VAL A 41 4.81 9.54 3.51
CA VAL A 41 4.25 10.81 4.00
C VAL A 41 3.99 10.76 5.50
N PHE A 42 3.17 9.85 5.99
CA PHE A 42 2.82 9.76 7.41
C PHE A 42 2.71 8.30 7.88
N SER A 43 3.09 8.00 9.13
CA SER A 43 3.00 6.62 9.62
C SER A 43 1.62 6.28 10.16
N SER A 44 0.90 7.22 10.71
CA SER A 44 -0.48 6.99 11.14
C SER A 44 -1.30 8.29 11.22
N SER A 45 -2.56 8.20 10.82
CA SER A 45 -3.55 9.25 11.03
C SER A 45 -4.75 8.70 11.78
N GLY A 46 -5.09 9.33 12.91
CA GLY A 46 -6.28 8.99 13.69
C GLY A 46 -7.59 9.39 13.03
N LYS A 47 -7.53 10.17 11.95
CA LYS A 47 -8.65 10.57 11.09
C LYS A 47 -8.32 10.34 9.62
N ALA A 48 -9.21 10.74 8.73
CA ALA A 48 -9.05 10.56 7.29
C ALA A 48 -7.80 11.29 6.74
N ALA A 49 -7.11 10.62 5.82
CA ALA A 49 -6.04 11.22 5.00
C ALA A 49 -6.51 11.35 3.55
N SER A 50 -6.20 12.46 2.89
CA SER A 50 -6.59 12.64 1.50
C SER A 50 -5.61 13.50 0.71
N ARG A 51 -5.53 13.20 -0.59
CA ARG A 51 -4.71 13.96 -1.54
C ARG A 51 -3.23 14.06 -1.14
N CYS A 52 -2.73 12.99 -0.51
CA CYS A 52 -1.32 12.85 -0.16
C CYS A 52 -0.61 11.99 -1.21
N TYR A 53 0.68 12.24 -1.44
CA TYR A 53 1.43 11.44 -2.39
C TYR A 53 2.91 11.30 -2.04
N ASN A 54 3.50 10.23 -2.52
CA ASN A 54 4.94 10.01 -2.46
C ASN A 54 5.50 9.70 -3.86
N THR A 55 6.56 10.42 -4.23
CA THR A 55 7.33 10.13 -5.44
C THR A 55 8.78 9.72 -5.12
N GLY A 56 9.22 9.95 -3.89
CA GLY A 56 10.53 9.53 -3.42
C GLY A 56 10.64 8.02 -3.21
N ASN A 57 11.82 7.47 -3.41
CA ASN A 57 12.06 6.06 -3.14
C ASN A 57 12.15 5.77 -1.64
N ILE A 58 11.63 4.62 -1.23
CA ILE A 58 11.67 4.16 0.16
C ILE A 58 12.46 2.86 0.22
N SER A 59 13.45 2.80 1.08
CA SER A 59 14.24 1.59 1.31
C SER A 59 14.39 1.25 2.77
N TYR A 60 14.26 -0.02 3.08
CA TYR A 60 14.59 -0.60 4.39
C TYR A 60 15.52 -1.79 4.22
N LYS A 61 16.57 -1.84 5.05
CA LYS A 61 17.46 -3.00 5.16
C LYS A 61 17.72 -3.30 6.62
N GLY A 62 17.49 -4.54 7.06
CA GLY A 62 17.81 -4.94 8.43
C GLY A 62 17.00 -6.13 8.92
N ALA A 63 17.09 -6.39 10.21
CA ALA A 63 16.38 -7.45 10.90
C ALA A 63 15.13 -6.92 11.60
N CYS A 64 14.12 -7.78 11.68
CA CYS A 64 13.07 -7.71 12.69
C CYS A 64 13.21 -9.00 13.51
N THR A 65 13.20 -8.93 14.81
CA THR A 65 13.38 -10.13 15.65
C THR A 65 12.07 -10.86 15.88
N ASP A 66 10.96 -10.23 15.59
CA ASP A 66 9.64 -10.82 15.76
C ASP A 66 9.09 -11.32 14.41
N TYR A 67 8.49 -12.50 14.45
CA TYR A 67 7.87 -13.13 13.30
C TYR A 67 6.35 -12.92 13.27
N SER A 68 5.79 -12.26 14.28
CA SER A 68 4.37 -11.90 14.31
C SER A 68 4.09 -10.69 13.42
N LEU A 69 2.92 -10.65 12.82
CA LEU A 69 2.50 -9.53 11.96
C LEU A 69 2.30 -8.23 12.76
N ASP A 70 1.92 -8.34 14.04
CA ASP A 70 1.69 -7.18 14.91
C ASP A 70 2.99 -6.38 15.15
N LYS A 71 4.13 -7.08 15.14
CA LYS A 71 5.45 -6.51 15.36
C LYS A 71 6.31 -6.49 14.10
N ALA A 72 5.71 -6.69 12.95
CA ALA A 72 6.37 -6.64 11.66
C ALA A 72 6.96 -5.25 11.35
N ILE A 73 7.97 -5.21 10.51
CA ILE A 73 8.40 -3.96 9.88
C ILE A 73 7.31 -3.54 8.89
N ARG A 74 6.78 -2.33 9.05
CA ARG A 74 5.73 -1.77 8.19
C ARG A 74 6.34 -0.75 7.26
N VAL A 75 6.15 -0.95 5.95
CA VAL A 75 6.65 -0.02 4.94
C VAL A 75 5.53 0.33 3.98
N GLU A 76 5.30 1.61 3.78
CA GLU A 76 4.16 2.11 3.02
C GLU A 76 4.52 3.32 2.17
N GLY A 77 3.96 3.38 0.97
CA GLY A 77 4.27 4.46 0.03
C GLY A 77 3.75 5.82 0.50
N VAL A 78 2.56 5.86 1.07
CA VAL A 78 1.96 7.11 1.58
C VAL A 78 1.80 7.06 3.09
N GLY A 79 0.94 6.19 3.60
CA GLY A 79 0.69 6.07 5.02
C GLY A 79 -0.65 5.42 5.35
N THR A 80 -0.81 5.01 6.61
CA THR A 80 -2.04 4.40 7.11
C THR A 80 -2.91 5.42 7.85
N GLY A 81 -4.13 5.59 7.37
CA GLY A 81 -5.14 6.45 7.99
C GLY A 81 -6.51 5.78 8.08
N TYR A 82 -7.36 6.30 8.97
CA TYR A 82 -8.76 5.88 9.05
C TYR A 82 -9.56 6.53 7.92
N GLY A 83 -9.52 5.92 6.74
CA GLY A 83 -10.14 6.43 5.51
C GLY A 83 -9.15 7.22 4.64
N THR A 84 -8.18 6.54 4.03
CA THR A 84 -7.24 7.14 3.07
C THR A 84 -7.89 7.24 1.69
N SER A 85 -7.84 8.42 1.06
CA SER A 85 -8.48 8.64 -0.23
C SER A 85 -7.72 9.60 -1.14
N GLU A 86 -7.86 9.42 -2.45
CA GLU A 86 -7.21 10.26 -3.48
C GLU A 86 -5.69 10.41 -3.26
N CYS A 87 -5.04 9.31 -2.85
CA CYS A 87 -3.61 9.27 -2.55
C CYS A 87 -2.87 8.40 -3.58
N TYR A 88 -1.58 8.69 -3.81
CA TYR A 88 -0.80 7.85 -4.70
C TYR A 88 0.67 7.72 -4.30
N ASN A 89 1.28 6.64 -4.79
CA ASN A 89 2.72 6.42 -4.74
C ASN A 89 3.26 6.10 -6.14
N THR A 90 4.30 6.81 -6.54
CA THR A 90 5.07 6.49 -7.75
C THR A 90 6.51 6.10 -7.43
N GLY A 91 6.95 6.36 -6.19
CA GLY A 91 8.28 5.99 -5.72
C GLY A 91 8.45 4.49 -5.55
N LYS A 92 9.64 3.99 -5.80
CA LYS A 92 10.00 2.59 -5.59
C LYS A 92 10.10 2.27 -4.11
N ILE A 93 9.55 1.12 -3.69
CA ILE A 93 9.69 0.59 -2.32
C ILE A 93 10.55 -0.67 -2.35
N THR A 94 11.61 -0.70 -1.56
CA THR A 94 12.51 -1.85 -1.47
C THR A 94 12.76 -2.24 -0.02
N VAL A 95 12.33 -3.43 0.36
CA VAL A 95 12.53 -3.98 1.70
C VAL A 95 13.41 -5.22 1.62
N LYS A 96 14.50 -5.23 2.40
CA LYS A 96 15.41 -6.38 2.52
C LYS A 96 15.53 -6.76 3.99
N LEU A 97 14.86 -7.82 4.40
CA LEU A 97 14.98 -8.38 5.72
C LEU A 97 16.10 -9.42 5.77
N THR A 98 16.87 -9.40 6.83
CA THR A 98 17.81 -10.47 7.19
C THR A 98 17.15 -11.50 8.13
N SER A 99 16.12 -11.10 8.87
CA SER A 99 15.26 -11.97 9.69
C SER A 99 13.93 -11.29 10.00
N GLY A 100 12.94 -12.06 10.48
CA GLY A 100 11.64 -11.57 10.90
C GLY A 100 10.65 -11.37 9.75
N THR A 101 9.68 -10.50 9.96
CA THR A 101 8.53 -10.29 9.08
C THR A 101 8.36 -8.82 8.71
N ALA A 102 7.91 -8.56 7.46
CA ALA A 102 7.53 -7.23 7.01
C ALA A 102 6.13 -7.23 6.39
N CYS A 103 5.45 -6.09 6.52
CA CYS A 103 4.21 -5.76 5.83
C CYS A 103 4.46 -4.55 4.94
N VAL A 104 4.34 -4.73 3.62
CA VAL A 104 4.74 -3.71 2.63
C VAL A 104 3.55 -3.38 1.72
N GLY A 105 3.11 -2.14 1.75
CA GLY A 105 2.02 -1.63 0.90
C GLY A 105 2.48 -0.52 -0.03
N GLY A 106 2.06 -0.59 -1.30
CA GLY A 106 2.37 0.47 -2.27
C GLY A 106 1.80 1.82 -1.87
N VAL A 107 0.64 1.86 -1.22
CA VAL A 107 0.03 3.07 -0.67
C VAL A 107 -0.01 3.03 0.85
N SER A 108 -0.56 1.98 1.43
CA SER A 108 -0.81 1.88 2.88
C SER A 108 -0.40 0.50 3.42
N TYR A 109 -0.02 0.44 4.67
CA TYR A 109 0.14 -0.83 5.38
C TYR A 109 -1.22 -1.51 5.58
N VAL A 110 -2.19 -0.78 6.12
CA VAL A 110 -3.57 -1.25 6.32
C VAL A 110 -4.54 -0.42 5.51
N GLY A 111 -5.30 -1.06 4.64
CA GLY A 111 -6.36 -0.45 3.86
C GLY A 111 -7.71 -0.55 4.58
N THR A 112 -8.04 0.44 5.42
CA THR A 112 -9.38 0.64 5.98
C THR A 112 -10.02 1.85 5.31
N LYS A 113 -11.16 1.66 4.64
CA LYS A 113 -11.83 2.70 3.83
C LYS A 113 -10.89 3.37 2.82
N LEU A 114 -10.01 2.57 2.21
CA LEU A 114 -9.04 3.01 1.23
C LEU A 114 -9.70 3.14 -0.14
N LYS A 115 -9.79 4.35 -0.69
CA LYS A 115 -10.54 4.58 -1.94
C LYS A 115 -9.88 5.60 -2.86
N ASN A 116 -10.05 5.39 -4.18
CA ASN A 116 -9.50 6.27 -5.19
C ASN A 116 -8.00 6.51 -5.00
N CYS A 117 -7.26 5.45 -4.76
CA CYS A 117 -5.81 5.51 -4.58
C CYS A 117 -5.09 4.67 -5.64
N TYR A 118 -3.83 5.00 -5.92
CA TYR A 118 -3.07 4.19 -6.85
C TYR A 118 -1.59 4.07 -6.49
N ASN A 119 -0.99 3.01 -7.00
CA ASN A 119 0.45 2.80 -6.98
C ASN A 119 0.96 2.48 -8.38
N THR A 120 2.03 3.15 -8.79
CA THR A 120 2.76 2.83 -10.01
C THR A 120 4.23 2.51 -9.73
N GLY A 121 4.70 2.80 -8.51
CA GLY A 121 6.02 2.45 -8.06
C GLY A 121 6.21 0.94 -7.90
N ALA A 122 7.37 0.44 -8.24
CA ALA A 122 7.70 -0.96 -7.98
C ALA A 122 7.81 -1.23 -6.47
N VAL A 123 7.20 -2.32 -5.99
CA VAL A 123 7.26 -2.73 -4.58
C VAL A 123 7.93 -4.09 -4.46
N SER A 124 8.95 -4.18 -3.63
CA SER A 124 9.75 -5.40 -3.47
C SER A 124 10.02 -5.74 -2.01
N LEU A 125 9.89 -7.04 -1.67
CA LEU A 125 10.23 -7.60 -0.37
C LEU A 125 11.15 -8.82 -0.55
N THR A 126 12.32 -8.77 0.08
CA THR A 126 13.16 -9.96 0.32
C THR A 126 13.06 -10.29 1.79
N GLY A 127 12.56 -11.47 2.13
CA GLY A 127 12.24 -11.92 3.49
C GLY A 127 10.81 -12.43 3.59
N ASN A 128 10.35 -12.70 4.81
CA ASN A 128 8.99 -13.18 5.07
C ASN A 128 8.01 -12.02 5.23
N GLY A 129 6.72 -12.25 4.94
CA GLY A 129 5.67 -11.29 5.23
C GLY A 129 4.62 -11.12 4.17
N GLN A 130 4.05 -9.93 4.14
CA GLN A 130 2.95 -9.55 3.25
C GLN A 130 3.38 -8.38 2.36
N ILE A 131 3.03 -8.46 1.07
CA ILE A 131 3.34 -7.39 0.11
C ILE A 131 2.16 -7.20 -0.85
N GLY A 132 1.66 -5.97 -0.92
CA GLY A 132 0.55 -5.60 -1.80
C GLY A 132 0.85 -4.33 -2.61
N GLY A 133 0.33 -4.30 -3.83
CA GLY A 133 0.47 -3.13 -4.70
C GLY A 133 -0.25 -1.90 -4.16
N ILE A 134 -1.35 -2.09 -3.45
CA ILE A 134 -2.09 -1.02 -2.78
C ILE A 134 -1.88 -1.10 -1.27
N ALA A 135 -2.19 -2.25 -0.66
CA ALA A 135 -2.02 -2.41 0.78
C ALA A 135 -1.40 -3.76 1.14
N ALA A 136 -0.62 -3.83 2.22
CA ALA A 136 -0.15 -5.11 2.74
C ALA A 136 -1.33 -5.92 3.30
N GLU A 137 -2.19 -5.28 4.07
CA GLU A 137 -3.45 -5.82 4.57
C GLU A 137 -4.61 -4.94 4.07
N PHE A 138 -5.63 -5.54 3.47
CA PHE A 138 -6.72 -4.78 2.88
C PHE A 138 -8.06 -5.26 3.43
N TYR A 139 -8.68 -4.42 4.27
CA TYR A 139 -9.94 -4.73 4.95
C TYR A 139 -11.15 -4.15 4.26
N ASP A 140 -11.05 -2.90 3.78
CA ASP A 140 -12.15 -2.19 3.14
C ASP A 140 -11.61 -1.16 2.15
N GLY A 141 -12.08 -1.23 0.91
CA GLY A 141 -11.73 -0.22 -0.07
C GLY A 141 -12.11 -0.56 -1.51
N TYR A 142 -12.18 0.50 -2.30
CA TYR A 142 -12.68 0.41 -3.68
C TYR A 142 -12.09 1.48 -4.58
N SER A 143 -12.21 1.26 -5.89
CA SER A 143 -11.77 2.20 -6.92
C SER A 143 -10.28 2.55 -6.83
N ASN A 144 -9.46 1.56 -6.47
CA ASN A 144 -8.00 1.69 -6.45
C ASN A 144 -7.39 0.95 -7.63
N TYR A 145 -6.16 1.33 -8.02
CA TYR A 145 -5.43 0.53 -8.98
C TYR A 145 -3.93 0.44 -8.71
N ASN A 146 -3.33 -0.66 -9.17
CA ASN A 146 -1.88 -0.87 -9.18
C ASN A 146 -1.37 -1.19 -10.58
N THR A 147 -0.33 -0.48 -11.01
CA THR A 147 0.45 -0.81 -12.21
C THR A 147 1.93 -1.06 -11.89
N GLY A 148 2.33 -0.81 -10.64
CA GLY A 148 3.68 -1.07 -10.18
C GLY A 148 3.99 -2.56 -10.12
N LYS A 149 5.21 -2.95 -10.48
CA LYS A 149 5.66 -4.34 -10.38
C LYS A 149 5.77 -4.78 -8.93
N ILE A 150 5.10 -5.88 -8.58
CA ILE A 150 5.17 -6.48 -7.24
C ILE A 150 6.09 -7.69 -7.26
N SER A 151 7.13 -7.67 -6.44
CA SER A 151 8.09 -8.78 -6.34
C SER A 151 8.36 -9.17 -4.89
N GLY A 152 8.36 -10.46 -4.62
CA GLY A 152 8.62 -10.99 -3.29
C GLY A 152 9.46 -12.27 -3.35
N LYS A 153 10.46 -12.39 -2.44
CA LYS A 153 11.31 -13.57 -2.29
C LYS A 153 11.49 -13.88 -0.80
N GLY A 154 10.96 -15.01 -0.35
CA GLY A 154 11.03 -15.48 1.04
C GLY A 154 10.40 -16.85 1.20
N LYS A 155 10.56 -17.49 2.37
CA LYS A 155 9.94 -18.81 2.68
C LYS A 155 8.43 -18.66 2.83
N THR A 156 7.98 -17.66 3.56
CA THR A 156 6.55 -17.38 3.78
C THR A 156 6.27 -15.95 3.34
N ILE A 157 5.70 -15.82 2.16
CA ILE A 157 5.36 -14.53 1.57
C ILE A 157 3.98 -14.54 0.93
N TYR A 158 3.13 -13.62 1.36
CA TYR A 158 1.81 -13.37 0.78
C TYR A 158 1.93 -12.16 -0.16
N LYS A 159 1.88 -12.43 -1.47
CA LYS A 159 2.12 -11.42 -2.50
C LYS A 159 0.91 -11.24 -3.39
N GLY A 160 0.39 -10.02 -3.50
CA GLY A 160 -0.73 -9.68 -4.38
C GLY A 160 -0.56 -8.36 -5.10
N GLU A 161 -1.16 -8.26 -6.27
CA GLU A 161 -1.15 -7.04 -7.10
C GLU A 161 -1.93 -5.90 -6.44
N ILE A 162 -2.94 -6.21 -5.63
CA ILE A 162 -3.72 -5.25 -4.85
C ILE A 162 -3.37 -5.38 -3.37
N ALA A 163 -3.48 -6.59 -2.81
CA ALA A 163 -3.29 -6.83 -1.39
C ALA A 163 -2.34 -8.00 -1.11
N GLY A 164 -1.46 -7.86 -0.14
CA GLY A 164 -0.68 -8.98 0.39
C GLY A 164 -1.60 -9.98 1.07
N ASN A 165 -2.44 -9.51 1.96
CA ASN A 165 -3.54 -10.25 2.56
C ASN A 165 -4.84 -9.45 2.43
N ALA A 166 -5.88 -10.09 1.94
CA ALA A 166 -7.21 -9.49 1.85
C ALA A 166 -8.17 -10.19 2.81
N GLY A 167 -8.85 -9.39 3.61
CA GLY A 167 -9.91 -9.87 4.48
C GLY A 167 -9.45 -10.31 5.86
N TYR A 168 -9.55 -9.43 6.78
CA TYR A 168 -9.82 -9.65 8.18
C TYR A 168 -10.55 -8.40 8.67
N SER A 169 -11.81 -8.50 8.94
CA SER A 169 -12.54 -7.38 9.53
C SER A 169 -13.40 -7.87 10.68
N TYR A 170 -13.28 -7.18 11.79
CA TYR A 170 -14.24 -7.26 12.88
C TYR A 170 -15.57 -6.56 12.54
N LEU A 171 -15.64 -5.91 11.36
CA LEU A 171 -16.80 -5.15 10.93
C LEU A 171 -17.63 -5.97 9.93
N ASP A 172 -18.90 -6.14 10.21
CA ASP A 172 -19.85 -6.70 9.26
C ASP A 172 -19.95 -5.86 7.98
N GLY A 173 -19.88 -6.51 6.82
CA GLY A 173 -20.12 -5.85 5.53
C GLY A 173 -18.90 -5.25 4.84
N VAL A 174 -17.69 -5.60 5.23
CA VAL A 174 -16.46 -5.13 4.58
C VAL A 174 -16.24 -5.76 3.22
N THR A 175 -15.95 -4.94 2.22
CA THR A 175 -15.78 -5.36 0.84
C THR A 175 -14.64 -4.62 0.15
N VAL A 176 -13.71 -5.39 -0.42
CA VAL A 176 -12.72 -4.89 -1.37
C VAL A 176 -13.25 -5.14 -2.77
N TYR A 177 -13.69 -4.08 -3.46
CA TYR A 177 -14.34 -4.17 -4.76
C TYR A 177 -13.88 -3.07 -5.71
N ASP A 178 -14.16 -3.24 -7.00
CA ASP A 178 -13.84 -2.25 -8.03
C ASP A 178 -12.37 -1.80 -8.06
N ASN A 179 -11.46 -2.71 -7.73
CA ASN A 179 -10.02 -2.45 -7.80
C ASN A 179 -9.45 -3.05 -9.10
N TYR A 180 -8.38 -2.45 -9.62
CA TYR A 180 -7.81 -2.82 -10.92
C TYR A 180 -6.29 -3.01 -10.84
N TYR A 181 -5.75 -3.88 -11.67
CA TYR A 181 -4.30 -4.05 -11.79
C TYR A 181 -3.88 -4.50 -13.19
N THR A 182 -2.63 -4.22 -13.57
CA THR A 182 -2.08 -4.63 -14.86
C THR A 182 -1.04 -5.74 -14.74
N GLY A 183 -0.56 -6.04 -13.54
CA GLY A 183 0.45 -7.06 -13.28
C GLY A 183 0.02 -8.48 -13.63
N SER A 184 0.96 -9.40 -13.65
CA SER A 184 0.72 -10.82 -13.95
C SER A 184 0.45 -11.68 -12.71
N GLY A 185 0.59 -11.11 -11.53
CA GLY A 185 0.41 -11.80 -10.26
C GLY A 185 -1.06 -12.05 -9.88
N LYS A 186 -1.26 -12.69 -8.74
CA LYS A 186 -2.58 -12.83 -8.12
C LYS A 186 -3.07 -11.47 -7.60
N LYS A 187 -4.39 -11.24 -7.58
CA LYS A 187 -4.99 -10.03 -7.00
C LYS A 187 -4.65 -9.87 -5.52
N SER A 188 -4.65 -10.98 -4.76
CA SER A 188 -4.30 -11.05 -3.34
C SER A 188 -3.34 -12.22 -3.09
N GLY A 189 -2.41 -12.05 -2.16
CA GLY A 189 -1.48 -13.10 -1.74
C GLY A 189 -2.17 -14.18 -0.90
N SER A 190 -3.05 -13.76 0.00
CA SER A 190 -3.99 -14.63 0.71
C SER A 190 -5.34 -13.93 0.87
N GLU A 191 -6.37 -14.71 1.11
CA GLU A 191 -7.72 -14.25 1.43
C GLU A 191 -8.18 -14.98 2.69
N SER A 192 -8.64 -14.23 3.70
CA SER A 192 -9.16 -14.85 4.93
C SER A 192 -10.52 -15.47 4.66
N THR A 193 -10.72 -16.70 5.14
CA THR A 193 -11.99 -17.44 5.02
C THR A 193 -12.75 -17.54 6.35
N SER A 194 -12.21 -16.94 7.43
CA SER A 194 -12.62 -17.35 8.78
C SER A 194 -13.94 -16.80 9.28
N TRP A 195 -14.56 -15.77 8.67
CA TRP A 195 -15.78 -15.19 9.26
C TRP A 195 -16.93 -14.85 8.31
N LYS A 196 -16.70 -14.68 7.03
CA LYS A 196 -17.68 -14.67 5.92
C LYS A 196 -16.91 -14.83 4.62
N PRO A 197 -17.50 -15.32 3.52
CA PRO A 197 -16.78 -15.46 2.26
C PRO A 197 -16.31 -14.10 1.78
N TYR A 198 -15.07 -13.80 2.09
CA TYR A 198 -14.42 -12.58 1.66
C TYR A 198 -13.90 -12.78 0.24
N GLN A 199 -14.45 -12.03 -0.69
CA GLN A 199 -14.00 -12.05 -2.07
C GLN A 199 -13.38 -10.70 -2.42
N SER A 200 -12.08 -10.65 -2.58
CA SER A 200 -11.43 -9.54 -3.23
C SER A 200 -11.86 -9.49 -4.71
N LYS A 201 -12.68 -8.51 -5.06
CA LYS A 201 -13.12 -8.26 -6.43
C LYS A 201 -12.19 -7.29 -7.12
N ALA A 202 -10.97 -7.72 -7.41
CA ALA A 202 -10.04 -6.94 -8.21
C ALA A 202 -9.96 -7.53 -9.63
N LYS A 203 -9.99 -6.66 -10.64
CA LYS A 203 -9.99 -7.02 -12.06
C LYS A 203 -8.61 -6.75 -12.67
N LYS A 204 -8.04 -7.76 -13.33
CA LYS A 204 -6.89 -7.57 -14.21
C LYS A 204 -7.33 -6.89 -15.50
N VAL A 205 -6.61 -5.87 -15.91
CA VAL A 205 -6.85 -5.11 -17.14
C VAL A 205 -5.56 -4.92 -17.93
N SER A 206 -5.65 -4.67 -19.21
CA SER A 206 -4.49 -4.39 -20.07
C SER A 206 -3.93 -2.99 -19.85
N SER A 207 -4.78 -2.03 -19.54
CA SER A 207 -4.41 -0.64 -19.29
C SER A 207 -5.44 0.06 -18.40
N ILE A 208 -5.02 1.12 -17.72
CA ILE A 208 -5.86 1.89 -16.80
C ILE A 208 -6.52 3.05 -17.59
N THR A 209 -7.65 2.76 -18.18
CA THR A 209 -8.49 3.70 -18.94
C THR A 209 -9.94 3.60 -18.48
N PHE A 210 -10.79 4.57 -18.77
CA PHE A 210 -12.22 4.50 -18.44
C PHE A 210 -12.93 3.29 -19.10
N GLY A 211 -12.53 2.93 -20.32
CA GLY A 211 -13.07 1.75 -21.01
C GLY A 211 -12.77 0.43 -20.29
N ASN A 212 -11.55 0.27 -19.78
CA ASN A 212 -11.14 -0.94 -19.06
C ASN A 212 -11.54 -0.94 -17.57
N CYS A 213 -11.64 0.25 -16.97
CA CYS A 213 -11.87 0.47 -15.55
C CYS A 213 -13.18 1.25 -15.33
N SER A 214 -14.30 0.68 -15.74
CA SER A 214 -15.62 1.33 -15.77
C SER A 214 -16.14 1.82 -14.42
N LYS A 215 -15.58 1.34 -13.32
CA LYS A 215 -15.95 1.78 -11.95
C LYS A 215 -15.05 2.89 -11.40
N LEU A 216 -14.03 3.31 -12.13
CA LEU A 216 -13.25 4.51 -11.79
C LEU A 216 -14.04 5.74 -12.30
N SER A 217 -14.69 6.43 -11.38
CA SER A 217 -15.58 7.55 -11.71
C SER A 217 -14.82 8.78 -12.22
N SER A 218 -15.30 9.38 -13.29
CA SER A 218 -14.79 10.66 -13.82
C SER A 218 -14.91 11.83 -12.83
N LYS A 219 -15.63 11.66 -11.72
CA LYS A 219 -15.63 12.60 -10.60
C LYS A 219 -14.24 12.74 -9.97
N TYR A 220 -13.50 11.63 -9.83
CA TYR A 220 -12.19 11.60 -9.18
C TYR A 220 -11.03 11.42 -10.15
N TRP A 221 -11.28 10.81 -11.30
CA TRP A 221 -10.26 10.37 -12.25
C TRP A 221 -10.31 11.18 -13.55
N THR A 222 -9.15 11.34 -14.18
CA THR A 222 -9.02 11.91 -15.54
C THR A 222 -7.93 11.16 -16.28
N TYR A 223 -8.05 11.06 -17.61
CA TYR A 223 -7.02 10.45 -18.43
C TYR A 223 -5.87 11.41 -18.66
N SER A 224 -4.66 10.95 -18.43
CA SER A 224 -3.44 11.71 -18.70
C SER A 224 -2.76 11.21 -19.96
N ASN A 225 -2.64 12.08 -20.97
CA ASN A 225 -1.87 11.77 -22.18
C ASN A 225 -0.37 11.61 -21.92
N LYS A 226 0.17 12.31 -20.91
CA LYS A 226 1.56 12.20 -20.46
C LYS A 226 1.84 10.81 -19.89
N HIS A 227 0.99 10.34 -18.99
CA HIS A 227 1.18 9.07 -18.27
C HIS A 227 0.50 7.87 -18.94
N LYS A 228 -0.29 8.09 -20.00
CA LYS A 228 -1.05 7.06 -20.74
C LYS A 228 -1.97 6.22 -19.84
N ARG A 229 -2.52 6.83 -18.79
CA ARG A 229 -3.43 6.20 -17.83
C ARG A 229 -4.32 7.22 -17.11
N LEU A 230 -5.28 6.71 -16.33
CA LEU A 230 -6.06 7.55 -15.42
C LEU A 230 -5.18 8.04 -14.27
N ILE A 231 -5.31 9.30 -13.91
CA ILE A 231 -4.71 9.94 -12.74
C ILE A 231 -5.79 10.66 -11.94
N LEU A 232 -5.49 11.05 -10.72
CA LEU A 232 -6.42 11.77 -9.86
C LEU A 232 -6.59 13.22 -10.32
N LYS A 233 -7.84 13.70 -10.39
CA LYS A 233 -8.15 15.09 -10.77
C LYS A 233 -7.65 16.11 -9.75
N ASN A 234 -7.88 15.81 -8.46
CA ASN A 234 -7.62 16.73 -7.34
C ASN A 234 -6.25 16.52 -6.70
N ASN A 235 -5.47 15.60 -7.22
CA ASN A 235 -4.11 15.28 -6.78
C ASN A 235 -3.32 14.81 -7.99
N LYS A 236 -3.15 15.73 -8.95
CA LYS A 236 -2.52 15.43 -10.23
C LYS A 236 -1.05 15.06 -10.04
N GLU A 237 -0.67 14.02 -10.72
CA GLU A 237 0.73 13.63 -10.87
C GLU A 237 1.43 14.61 -11.81
N ALA A 238 2.60 15.12 -11.42
CA ALA A 238 3.37 16.10 -12.15
C ALA A 238 3.96 15.56 -13.48
#